data_cac4a89b2c85d18849f3f54f1a6c75dd
#
_entry.id   cac4a89b2c85d18849f3f54f1a6c75dd
#
_cell.length_a   1.000
_cell.length_b   1.000
_cell.length_c   1.000
_cell.angle_alpha   90.00
_cell.angle_beta   90.00
_cell.angle_gamma   90.00
#
_symmetry.space_group_name_H-M   'P 1'
#
loop_
_entity.id
_entity.type
_entity.pdbx_description
1 polymer ?
#
loop_
_entity_poly.entity_id
_entity_poly.type
_entity_poly.pdbx_seq_one_letter_code
_entity_poly.pdbx_strand_id
1 'polypeptide(L)'
;LWIDPKNPQRMIEGNDGGACVSFNGGASWASIYNQKTAQFYRLDVDNQHPYRVYGTQQDNTSISVPSASEWGAITLGDCSYPGTGESGFIAVHPQDPNIVYCGAIGSSPGGAGALQRYDHRTRQIRLVNVWPEESTGIAPKDMKYRFAWTFPLVFAPSDPKTLYAGGNRVFRSTDEGASWTAISPDLSLND
;
A
#
# COMPACT_ATOMS: atom_id res chain seq x y z
N LEU A 1 -20.34 18.55 5.69
CA LEU A 1 -20.43 19.97 5.24
C LEU A 1 -20.51 20.89 6.45
N TRP A 2 -19.65 21.90 6.49
CA TRP A 2 -19.72 22.99 7.45
C TRP A 2 -19.97 24.32 6.72
N ILE A 3 -20.85 25.17 7.30
CA ILE A 3 -21.18 26.49 6.80
C ILE A 3 -20.82 27.51 7.87
N ASP A 4 -20.09 28.56 7.49
CA ASP A 4 -19.67 29.60 8.40
C ASP A 4 -20.94 30.33 8.95
N PRO A 5 -21.18 30.30 10.28
CA PRO A 5 -22.37 30.91 10.87
C PRO A 5 -22.38 32.45 10.76
N LYS A 6 -21.22 33.05 10.49
CA LYS A 6 -21.08 34.52 10.32
C LYS A 6 -21.11 34.95 8.85
N ASN A 7 -20.83 34.03 7.92
CA ASN A 7 -20.85 34.30 6.51
C ASN A 7 -21.24 33.03 5.71
N PRO A 8 -22.51 32.79 5.41
CA PRO A 8 -22.99 31.57 4.75
C PRO A 8 -22.44 31.38 3.32
N GLN A 9 -21.78 32.39 2.76
CA GLN A 9 -21.06 32.22 1.50
C GLN A 9 -19.78 31.37 1.65
N ARG A 10 -19.27 31.21 2.87
CA ARG A 10 -18.10 30.37 3.17
C ARG A 10 -18.54 28.99 3.63
N MET A 11 -18.07 27.99 2.90
CA MET A 11 -18.41 26.60 3.19
C MET A 11 -17.16 25.73 3.05
N ILE A 12 -17.13 24.63 3.84
CA ILE A 12 -16.12 23.57 3.72
C ILE A 12 -16.87 22.23 3.65
N GLU A 13 -16.52 21.43 2.69
CA GLU A 13 -17.04 20.09 2.49
C GLU A 13 -15.88 19.11 2.52
N GLY A 14 -16.05 17.96 3.19
CA GLY A 14 -15.10 16.86 3.20
C GLY A 14 -15.81 15.56 2.84
N ASN A 15 -15.15 14.75 2.02
CA ASN A 15 -15.62 13.44 1.57
C ASN A 15 -14.42 12.51 1.35
N ASP A 16 -14.65 11.29 0.86
CA ASP A 16 -13.60 10.33 0.54
C ASP A 16 -12.54 10.86 -0.44
N GLY A 17 -12.91 11.77 -1.34
CA GLY A 17 -11.99 12.37 -2.32
C GLY A 17 -11.12 13.48 -1.75
N GLY A 18 -11.41 13.99 -0.54
CA GLY A 18 -10.69 15.09 0.08
C GLY A 18 -11.58 16.19 0.65
N ALA A 19 -11.14 17.43 0.60
CA ALA A 19 -11.89 18.58 1.09
C ALA A 19 -11.93 19.70 0.05
N CYS A 20 -13.07 20.39 -0.01
CA CYS A 20 -13.31 21.53 -0.88
C CYS A 20 -13.82 22.72 -0.08
N VAL A 21 -13.45 23.94 -0.52
CA VAL A 21 -13.97 25.18 0.04
C VAL A 21 -14.74 25.96 -1.01
N SER A 22 -15.81 26.60 -0.56
CA SER A 22 -16.59 27.54 -1.36
C SER A 22 -16.59 28.90 -0.66
N PHE A 23 -16.56 29.98 -1.46
CA PHE A 23 -16.68 31.36 -1.00
C PHE A 23 -17.91 32.08 -1.59
N ASN A 24 -18.77 31.34 -2.28
CA ASN A 24 -19.95 31.86 -2.96
C ASN A 24 -21.21 31.01 -2.71
N GLY A 25 -21.35 30.49 -1.51
CA GLY A 25 -22.53 29.73 -1.08
C GLY A 25 -22.73 28.40 -1.82
N GLY A 26 -21.65 27.78 -2.27
CA GLY A 26 -21.69 26.49 -2.96
C GLY A 26 -21.88 26.59 -4.47
N ALA A 27 -21.95 27.81 -5.05
CA ALA A 27 -22.07 27.99 -6.50
C ALA A 27 -20.81 27.48 -7.25
N SER A 28 -19.65 27.55 -6.62
CA SER A 28 -18.42 26.88 -7.07
C SER A 28 -17.59 26.41 -5.88
N TRP A 29 -16.71 25.44 -6.13
CA TRP A 29 -15.88 24.81 -5.12
C TRP A 29 -14.42 24.77 -5.59
N ALA A 30 -13.48 24.89 -4.65
CA ALA A 30 -12.07 24.66 -4.93
C ALA A 30 -11.85 23.20 -5.35
N SER A 31 -10.84 22.97 -6.16
CA SER A 31 -10.44 21.61 -6.52
C SER A 31 -9.84 20.86 -5.32
N ILE A 32 -10.18 19.58 -5.18
CA ILE A 32 -9.50 18.69 -4.25
C ILE A 32 -8.02 18.45 -4.64
N TYR A 33 -7.67 18.63 -5.89
CA TYR A 33 -6.32 18.41 -6.41
C TYR A 33 -5.29 19.48 -6.00
N ASN A 34 -5.69 20.49 -5.27
CA ASN A 34 -4.77 21.48 -4.69
C ASN A 34 -4.19 21.04 -3.34
N GLN A 35 -4.58 19.89 -2.84
CA GLN A 35 -4.14 19.31 -1.57
C GLN A 35 -3.20 18.13 -1.87
N LYS A 36 -1.96 18.23 -1.40
CA LYS A 36 -0.97 17.14 -1.53
C LYS A 36 -1.02 16.29 -0.27
N THR A 37 -2.11 15.58 -0.07
CA THR A 37 -2.36 14.72 1.09
C THR A 37 -2.64 13.30 0.62
N ALA A 38 -2.27 12.33 1.44
CA ALA A 38 -2.56 10.92 1.23
C ALA A 38 -2.68 10.22 2.57
N GLN A 39 -3.45 9.15 2.61
CA GLN A 39 -3.52 8.25 3.77
C GLN A 39 -2.57 7.08 3.53
N PHE A 40 -1.42 7.11 4.19
CA PHE A 40 -0.45 6.02 4.12
C PHE A 40 -0.71 4.96 5.20
N TYR A 41 -0.63 3.68 4.82
CA TYR A 41 -0.71 2.56 5.75
C TYR A 41 0.64 2.21 6.34
N ARG A 42 1.63 1.99 5.49
CA ARG A 42 3.00 1.62 5.87
C ARG A 42 4.00 2.26 4.92
N LEU A 43 5.19 2.47 5.45
CA LEU A 43 6.31 3.06 4.71
C LEU A 43 7.51 2.12 4.78
N ASP A 44 8.31 2.16 3.73
CA ASP A 44 9.65 1.54 3.66
C ASP A 44 10.63 2.51 2.97
N VAL A 45 11.91 2.25 3.10
CA VAL A 45 12.96 3.04 2.46
C VAL A 45 13.99 2.11 1.84
N ASP A 46 14.60 2.53 0.74
CA ASP A 46 15.72 1.82 0.15
C ASP A 46 17.08 2.35 0.63
N ASN A 47 18.15 1.71 0.17
CA ASN A 47 19.51 2.05 0.52
C ASN A 47 20.23 2.85 -0.59
N GLN A 48 19.49 3.45 -1.51
CA GLN A 48 20.07 4.29 -2.57
C GLN A 48 20.56 5.63 -2.02
N HIS A 49 21.29 6.38 -2.81
CA HIS A 49 21.62 7.76 -2.51
C HIS A 49 21.39 8.65 -3.75
N PRO A 50 20.42 9.58 -3.71
CA PRO A 50 19.43 9.78 -2.65
C PRO A 50 18.53 8.55 -2.45
N TYR A 51 18.15 8.26 -1.19
CA TYR A 51 17.22 7.18 -0.91
C TYR A 51 15.82 7.53 -1.36
N ARG A 52 14.97 6.53 -1.54
CA ARG A 52 13.55 6.71 -1.83
C ARG A 52 12.71 6.23 -0.66
N VAL A 53 11.61 6.91 -0.45
CA VAL A 53 10.54 6.51 0.47
C VAL A 53 9.43 5.87 -0.33
N TYR A 54 8.96 4.73 0.13
CA TYR A 54 7.90 3.94 -0.50
C TYR A 54 6.71 3.86 0.45
N GLY A 55 5.50 3.93 -0.09
CA GLY A 55 4.30 3.84 0.73
C GLY A 55 3.09 3.33 -0.04
N THR A 56 2.21 2.62 0.67
CA THR A 56 0.89 2.23 0.18
C THR A 56 -0.12 3.29 0.61
N GLN A 57 -0.98 3.72 -0.31
CA GLN A 57 -1.93 4.81 -0.10
C GLN A 57 -3.35 4.29 -0.25
N GLN A 58 -4.20 4.55 0.73
CA GLN A 58 -5.64 4.25 0.63
C GLN A 58 -6.19 4.85 -0.67
N ASP A 59 -6.86 4.02 -1.48
CA ASP A 59 -7.52 4.34 -2.75
C ASP A 59 -6.63 4.95 -3.85
N ASN A 60 -5.31 5.04 -3.63
CA ASN A 60 -4.39 5.75 -4.53
C ASN A 60 -3.13 4.97 -4.89
N THR A 61 -3.19 3.66 -4.89
CA THR A 61 -2.05 2.79 -5.24
C THR A 61 -0.84 2.93 -4.29
N SER A 62 0.31 2.44 -4.71
CA SER A 62 1.57 2.65 -3.99
C SER A 62 2.38 3.75 -4.67
N ILE A 63 3.17 4.48 -3.91
CA ILE A 63 4.05 5.54 -4.43
C ILE A 63 5.48 5.35 -3.92
N SER A 64 6.44 5.76 -4.74
CA SER A 64 7.85 5.91 -4.38
C SER A 64 8.30 7.33 -4.66
N VAL A 65 8.87 7.98 -3.66
CA VAL A 65 9.28 9.40 -3.71
C VAL A 65 10.76 9.49 -3.36
N PRO A 66 11.61 10.18 -4.14
CA PRO A 66 13.01 10.37 -3.78
C PRO A 66 13.14 11.32 -2.59
N SER A 67 14.16 11.15 -1.77
CA SER A 67 14.47 12.04 -0.64
C SER A 67 15.04 13.40 -1.07
N ALA A 68 15.55 13.49 -2.29
CA ALA A 68 16.06 14.70 -2.90
C ALA A 68 15.90 14.66 -4.42
N SER A 69 15.87 15.83 -5.06
CA SER A 69 15.91 15.97 -6.51
C SER A 69 17.04 16.92 -6.91
N GLU A 70 17.51 16.79 -8.13
CA GLU A 70 18.55 17.67 -8.70
C GLU A 70 18.08 19.14 -8.88
N TRP A 71 16.76 19.32 -8.93
CA TRP A 71 16.14 20.62 -9.20
C TRP A 71 15.72 21.41 -7.95
N GLY A 72 16.07 20.89 -6.76
CA GLY A 72 15.74 21.54 -5.46
C GLY A 72 14.28 21.43 -5.04
N ALA A 73 13.41 20.80 -5.87
CA ALA A 73 12.02 20.51 -5.54
C ALA A 73 11.63 19.14 -6.05
N ILE A 74 10.91 18.36 -5.25
CA ILE A 74 10.36 17.07 -5.65
C ILE A 74 9.02 17.29 -6.31
N THR A 75 8.86 16.78 -7.52
CA THR A 75 7.64 16.86 -8.32
C THR A 75 7.04 15.47 -8.56
N LEU A 76 5.84 15.43 -9.15
CA LEU A 76 5.25 14.14 -9.56
C LEU A 76 6.09 13.40 -10.60
N GLY A 77 6.88 14.11 -11.40
CA GLY A 77 7.81 13.53 -12.38
C GLY A 77 8.96 12.73 -11.73
N ASP A 78 9.29 13.05 -10.48
CA ASP A 78 10.32 12.36 -9.71
C ASP A 78 9.78 11.11 -8.98
N CYS A 79 8.45 10.99 -8.91
CA CYS A 79 7.77 9.87 -8.28
C CYS A 79 7.63 8.69 -9.22
N SER A 80 7.51 7.49 -8.66
CA SER A 80 7.15 6.28 -9.39
C SER A 80 6.09 5.49 -8.61
N TYR A 81 5.41 4.59 -9.32
CA TYR A 81 4.30 3.83 -8.75
C TYR A 81 4.67 2.34 -8.75
N PRO A 82 5.21 1.83 -7.62
CA PRO A 82 5.74 0.47 -7.54
C PRO A 82 4.64 -0.58 -7.30
N GLY A 83 3.57 -0.51 -8.05
CA GLY A 83 2.46 -1.44 -7.99
C GLY A 83 1.10 -0.76 -7.89
N THR A 84 0.05 -1.56 -7.80
CA THR A 84 -1.33 -1.10 -7.75
C THR A 84 -1.99 -1.31 -6.38
N GLY A 85 -1.22 -1.82 -5.42
CA GLY A 85 -1.71 -2.08 -4.07
C GLY A 85 -1.93 -0.78 -3.29
N GLU A 86 -3.08 -0.68 -2.66
CA GLU A 86 -3.48 0.49 -1.88
C GLU A 86 -3.25 0.31 -0.38
N SER A 87 -3.18 -0.92 0.09
CA SER A 87 -3.17 -1.23 1.51
C SER A 87 -1.99 -2.13 1.90
N GLY A 88 -1.72 -2.14 3.19
CA GLY A 88 -0.79 -3.07 3.78
C GLY A 88 0.66 -2.60 3.79
N PHE A 89 1.51 -3.57 3.92
CA PHE A 89 2.95 -3.35 3.94
C PHE A 89 3.49 -3.19 2.51
N ILE A 90 4.55 -2.43 2.42
CA ILE A 90 5.42 -2.35 1.25
C ILE A 90 6.82 -2.77 1.70
N ALA A 91 7.51 -3.54 0.89
CA ALA A 91 8.85 -4.03 1.20
C ALA A 91 9.76 -3.89 -0.02
N VAL A 92 10.81 -3.12 0.12
CA VAL A 92 11.84 -2.96 -0.92
C VAL A 92 12.89 -4.05 -0.74
N HIS A 93 13.29 -4.69 -1.85
CA HIS A 93 14.33 -5.72 -1.78
C HIS A 93 15.65 -5.12 -1.31
N PRO A 94 16.27 -5.63 -0.21
CA PRO A 94 17.39 -4.96 0.46
C PRO A 94 18.68 -4.84 -0.37
N GLN A 95 18.82 -5.64 -1.42
CA GLN A 95 20.00 -5.61 -2.31
C GLN A 95 19.67 -5.16 -3.74
N ASP A 96 18.39 -5.07 -4.12
CA ASP A 96 17.97 -4.62 -5.44
C ASP A 96 16.74 -3.70 -5.31
N PRO A 97 16.93 -2.39 -5.18
CA PRO A 97 15.85 -1.44 -4.98
C PRO A 97 14.87 -1.32 -6.16
N ASN A 98 15.18 -1.98 -7.30
CA ASN A 98 14.22 -2.08 -8.39
C ASN A 98 13.09 -3.07 -8.11
N ILE A 99 13.27 -3.95 -7.14
CA ILE A 99 12.27 -4.96 -6.77
C ILE A 99 11.52 -4.50 -5.52
N VAL A 100 10.22 -4.35 -5.67
CA VAL A 100 9.34 -3.91 -4.59
C VAL A 100 8.16 -4.86 -4.47
N TYR A 101 7.81 -5.20 -3.25
CA TYR A 101 6.62 -5.99 -2.93
C TYR A 101 5.61 -5.13 -2.21
N CYS A 102 4.37 -5.19 -2.62
CA CYS A 102 3.26 -4.50 -1.96
C CYS A 102 1.97 -5.29 -2.10
N GLY A 103 0.98 -4.98 -1.28
CA GLY A 103 -0.34 -5.57 -1.42
C GLY A 103 -0.92 -5.33 -2.81
N ALA A 104 -1.73 -6.26 -3.30
CA ALA A 104 -2.47 -6.11 -4.55
C ALA A 104 -3.83 -5.45 -4.31
N ILE A 105 -4.45 -4.96 -5.37
CA ILE A 105 -5.87 -4.57 -5.35
C ILE A 105 -6.69 -5.79 -4.91
N GLY A 106 -7.61 -5.58 -3.97
CA GLY A 106 -8.42 -6.65 -3.42
C GLY A 106 -7.78 -7.39 -2.24
N SER A 107 -6.70 -6.87 -1.66
CA SER A 107 -6.18 -7.31 -0.36
C SER A 107 -7.12 -6.91 0.80
N SER A 108 -8.43 -7.03 0.57
CA SER A 108 -9.47 -6.67 1.52
C SER A 108 -9.44 -7.54 2.79
N PRO A 109 -10.10 -7.10 3.89
CA PRO A 109 -10.22 -7.90 5.11
C PRO A 109 -10.71 -9.31 4.80
N GLY A 110 -9.98 -10.31 5.25
CA GLY A 110 -10.20 -11.69 4.86
C GLY A 110 -9.63 -12.05 3.48
N GLY A 111 -8.91 -11.13 2.84
CA GLY A 111 -8.24 -11.37 1.55
C GLY A 111 -7.23 -12.52 1.60
N ALA A 112 -6.89 -13.03 0.43
CA ALA A 112 -6.06 -14.22 0.26
C ALA A 112 -4.55 -13.94 0.32
N GLY A 113 -4.12 -12.89 1.02
CA GLY A 113 -2.73 -12.45 1.02
C GLY A 113 -2.30 -12.00 -0.37
N ALA A 114 -3.16 -11.21 -1.03
CA ALA A 114 -2.91 -10.69 -2.36
C ALA A 114 -1.67 -9.80 -2.35
N LEU A 115 -0.67 -10.19 -3.12
CA LEU A 115 0.64 -9.59 -3.12
C LEU A 115 1.17 -9.43 -4.53
N GLN A 116 1.81 -8.30 -4.79
CA GLN A 116 2.50 -7.98 -6.04
C GLN A 116 4.01 -7.90 -5.84
N ARG A 117 4.74 -8.38 -6.83
CA ARG A 117 6.15 -8.08 -7.05
C ARG A 117 6.26 -7.16 -8.27
N TYR A 118 6.78 -5.97 -8.07
CA TYR A 118 7.05 -4.99 -9.10
C TYR A 118 8.53 -4.96 -9.44
N ASP A 119 8.89 -4.89 -10.73
CA ASP A 119 10.25 -4.63 -11.20
C ASP A 119 10.29 -3.28 -11.93
N HIS A 120 10.99 -2.32 -11.34
CA HIS A 120 11.08 -0.95 -11.84
C HIS A 120 11.76 -0.84 -13.21
N ARG A 121 12.70 -1.75 -13.54
CA ARG A 121 13.42 -1.77 -14.84
C ARG A 121 12.48 -2.09 -16.00
N THR A 122 11.59 -3.04 -15.78
CA THR A 122 10.64 -3.51 -16.80
C THR A 122 9.26 -2.87 -16.67
N ARG A 123 8.99 -2.25 -15.51
CA ARG A 123 7.67 -1.73 -15.10
C ARG A 123 6.59 -2.79 -15.09
N GLN A 124 6.97 -4.03 -14.87
CA GLN A 124 6.05 -5.17 -14.84
C GLN A 124 5.69 -5.54 -13.41
N ILE A 125 4.43 -5.93 -13.27
CA ILE A 125 3.87 -6.47 -12.03
C ILE A 125 3.63 -7.96 -12.22
N ARG A 126 4.04 -8.76 -11.24
CA ARG A 126 3.70 -10.17 -11.13
C ARG A 126 2.93 -10.38 -9.83
N LEU A 127 1.80 -11.06 -9.90
CA LEU A 127 1.08 -11.51 -8.70
C LEU A 127 1.86 -12.65 -8.06
N VAL A 128 2.08 -12.53 -6.78
CA VAL A 128 2.83 -13.50 -5.95
C VAL A 128 2.07 -13.80 -4.66
N ASN A 129 0.76 -13.95 -4.79
CA ASN A 129 -0.16 -14.15 -3.68
C ASN A 129 0.35 -15.23 -2.73
N VAL A 130 0.26 -14.97 -1.44
CA VAL A 130 0.65 -15.95 -0.41
C VAL A 130 -0.24 -17.19 -0.47
N TRP A 131 -1.52 -16.97 -0.72
CA TRP A 131 -2.49 -18.03 -0.98
C TRP A 131 -3.49 -17.57 -2.03
N PRO A 132 -3.55 -18.23 -3.21
CA PRO A 132 -4.37 -17.80 -4.33
C PRO A 132 -5.84 -18.28 -4.21
N GLU A 133 -6.52 -17.89 -3.15
CA GLU A 133 -7.93 -18.20 -2.92
C GLU A 133 -8.76 -16.92 -3.03
N GLU A 134 -9.85 -16.98 -3.79
CA GLU A 134 -10.83 -15.88 -3.81
C GLU A 134 -11.61 -15.89 -2.48
N SER A 135 -11.54 -14.79 -1.77
CA SER A 135 -12.14 -14.69 -0.43
C SER A 135 -13.46 -13.94 -0.39
N THR A 136 -13.86 -13.31 -1.50
CA THR A 136 -15.10 -12.52 -1.57
C THR A 136 -16.32 -13.40 -1.31
N GLY A 137 -17.09 -13.05 -0.27
CA GLY A 137 -18.29 -13.79 0.11
C GLY A 137 -18.04 -15.07 0.90
N ILE A 138 -16.79 -15.43 1.20
CA ILE A 138 -16.44 -16.58 2.05
C ILE A 138 -16.33 -16.11 3.50
N ALA A 139 -17.01 -16.81 4.41
CA ALA A 139 -16.87 -16.50 5.83
C ALA A 139 -15.46 -16.83 6.33
N PRO A 140 -14.83 -16.02 7.19
CA PRO A 140 -13.47 -16.25 7.66
C PRO A 140 -13.23 -17.64 8.30
N LYS A 141 -14.24 -18.22 8.92
CA LYS A 141 -14.18 -19.57 9.50
C LYS A 141 -13.99 -20.68 8.47
N ASP A 142 -14.43 -20.42 7.21
CA ASP A 142 -14.39 -21.40 6.12
C ASP A 142 -13.13 -21.23 5.25
N MET A 143 -12.31 -20.21 5.54
CA MET A 143 -11.06 -19.93 4.83
C MET A 143 -9.92 -20.78 5.40
N LYS A 144 -9.10 -21.33 4.51
CA LYS A 144 -7.88 -22.06 4.92
C LYS A 144 -6.87 -21.16 5.60
N TYR A 145 -6.68 -19.97 5.06
CA TYR A 145 -5.80 -18.93 5.62
C TYR A 145 -6.51 -17.59 5.66
N ARG A 146 -6.22 -16.81 6.68
CA ARG A 146 -6.83 -15.50 6.92
C ARG A 146 -5.76 -14.42 6.98
N PHE A 147 -5.97 -13.36 6.23
CA PHE A 147 -5.07 -12.23 6.18
C PHE A 147 -5.81 -10.95 6.59
N ALA A 148 -5.15 -10.09 7.35
CA ALA A 148 -5.67 -8.77 7.64
C ALA A 148 -5.51 -7.85 6.41
N TRP A 149 -6.25 -6.76 6.37
CA TRP A 149 -6.10 -5.70 5.35
C TRP A 149 -4.63 -5.25 5.21
N THR A 150 -3.96 -5.04 6.34
CA THR A 150 -2.56 -4.66 6.42
C THR A 150 -1.71 -5.84 6.93
N PHE A 151 -1.72 -6.97 6.24
CA PHE A 151 -0.93 -8.11 6.68
C PHE A 151 0.58 -7.81 6.61
N PRO A 152 1.35 -8.25 7.61
CA PRO A 152 2.79 -8.01 7.68
C PRO A 152 3.54 -8.64 6.51
N LEU A 153 4.52 -7.90 5.98
CA LEU A 153 5.43 -8.34 4.94
C LEU A 153 6.82 -7.79 5.25
N VAL A 154 7.84 -8.67 5.29
CA VAL A 154 9.21 -8.26 5.63
C VAL A 154 10.25 -9.20 5.03
N PHE A 155 11.36 -8.65 4.56
CA PHE A 155 12.55 -9.42 4.25
C PHE A 155 13.28 -9.86 5.52
N ALA A 156 13.88 -11.05 5.48
CA ALA A 156 14.75 -11.49 6.57
C ALA A 156 16.01 -10.61 6.65
N PRO A 157 16.35 -10.05 7.82
CA PRO A 157 17.56 -9.23 7.95
C PRO A 157 18.85 -10.00 7.64
N SER A 158 18.86 -11.31 7.86
CA SER A 158 20.02 -12.18 7.67
C SER A 158 20.12 -12.81 6.28
N ASP A 159 19.03 -12.78 5.51
CA ASP A 159 18.97 -13.39 4.17
C ASP A 159 18.02 -12.59 3.26
N PRO A 160 18.57 -11.75 2.37
CA PRO A 160 17.78 -10.88 1.51
C PRO A 160 16.92 -11.63 0.48
N LYS A 161 17.11 -12.92 0.29
CA LYS A 161 16.26 -13.75 -0.58
C LYS A 161 15.03 -14.30 0.12
N THR A 162 15.01 -14.25 1.44
CA THR A 162 13.90 -14.76 2.24
C THR A 162 12.90 -13.65 2.55
N LEU A 163 11.66 -13.85 2.14
CA LEU A 163 10.53 -12.97 2.39
C LEU A 163 9.54 -13.68 3.32
N TYR A 164 9.05 -12.97 4.33
CA TYR A 164 8.02 -13.44 5.25
C TYR A 164 6.72 -12.66 5.07
N ALA A 165 5.60 -13.37 5.15
CA ALA A 165 4.27 -12.77 5.18
C ALA A 165 3.48 -13.32 6.38
N GLY A 166 2.67 -12.47 7.02
CA GLY A 166 1.87 -12.83 8.18
C GLY A 166 0.38 -12.88 7.85
N GLY A 167 -0.24 -14.02 8.16
CA GLY A 167 -1.69 -14.17 8.23
C GLY A 167 -2.04 -14.79 9.58
N ASN A 168 -3.07 -15.67 9.64
CA ASN A 168 -3.25 -16.52 10.81
C ASN A 168 -2.07 -17.51 11.01
N ARG A 169 -1.18 -17.61 10.03
CA ARG A 169 0.12 -18.29 10.10
C ARG A 169 1.21 -17.38 9.56
N VAL A 170 2.48 -17.73 9.89
CA VAL A 170 3.64 -17.12 9.23
C VAL A 170 3.98 -17.95 8.00
N PHE A 171 4.18 -17.25 6.88
CA PHE A 171 4.57 -17.83 5.61
C PHE A 171 5.97 -17.35 5.22
N ARG A 172 6.71 -18.23 4.55
CA ARG A 172 8.05 -17.95 4.04
C ARG A 172 8.13 -18.27 2.55
N SER A 173 8.74 -17.37 1.80
CA SER A 173 9.18 -17.60 0.42
C SER A 173 10.70 -17.38 0.31
N THR A 174 11.37 -18.18 -0.53
CA THR A 174 12.80 -18.07 -0.85
C THR A 174 13.03 -17.99 -2.36
N ASP A 175 11.97 -17.82 -3.13
CA ASP A 175 11.95 -17.80 -4.59
C ASP A 175 11.19 -16.59 -5.14
N GLU A 176 11.38 -15.44 -4.51
CA GLU A 176 10.75 -14.16 -4.90
C GLU A 176 9.20 -14.19 -4.89
N GLY A 177 8.62 -14.97 -4.00
CA GLY A 177 7.17 -15.10 -3.86
C GLY A 177 6.53 -16.05 -4.88
N ALA A 178 7.31 -16.80 -5.66
CA ALA A 178 6.76 -17.79 -6.58
C ALA A 178 6.08 -18.95 -5.85
N SER A 179 6.58 -19.28 -4.65
CA SER A 179 5.93 -20.23 -3.74
C SER A 179 6.04 -19.77 -2.28
N TRP A 180 5.10 -20.25 -1.45
CA TRP A 180 5.01 -19.93 -0.04
C TRP A 180 4.82 -21.19 0.80
N THR A 181 5.55 -21.25 1.91
CA THR A 181 5.44 -22.34 2.89
C THR A 181 4.99 -21.78 4.23
N ALA A 182 3.91 -22.31 4.79
CA ALA A 182 3.52 -22.01 6.16
C ALA A 182 4.54 -22.62 7.13
N ILE A 183 5.14 -21.80 7.99
CA ILE A 183 6.22 -22.17 8.91
C ILE A 183 5.83 -22.07 10.38
N SER A 184 4.59 -21.72 10.67
CA SER A 184 4.04 -21.68 12.03
C SER A 184 2.75 -22.49 12.14
N PRO A 185 2.30 -22.89 13.35
CA PRO A 185 0.92 -23.25 13.60
C PRO A 185 -0.02 -22.08 13.34
N ASP A 186 -1.33 -22.28 13.50
CA ASP A 186 -2.30 -21.18 13.55
C ASP A 186 -2.01 -20.35 14.81
N LEU A 187 -1.86 -19.05 14.63
CA LEU A 187 -1.51 -18.07 15.67
C LEU A 187 -2.73 -17.26 16.14
N SER A 188 -3.89 -17.48 15.54
CA SER A 188 -5.15 -16.87 15.98
C SER A 188 -5.74 -17.67 17.15
N LEU A 189 -6.59 -17.01 17.94
CA LEU A 189 -7.33 -17.70 19.02
C LEU A 189 -8.24 -18.79 18.44
N ASN A 190 -8.77 -18.55 17.24
CA ASN A 190 -9.61 -19.49 16.50
C ASN A 190 -10.84 -19.98 17.30
N ASP A 191 -11.48 -19.05 18.05
CA ASP A 191 -12.65 -19.25 18.91
C ASP A 191 -13.94 -19.42 18.10
#